data_f93ccc2a05bc64ddac41d67ad95eb355
#
_entry.id   f93ccc2a05bc64ddac41d67ad95eb355
#
_cell.length_a   1.000
_cell.length_b   1.000
_cell.length_c   1.000
_cell.angle_alpha   90.00
_cell.angle_beta   90.00
_cell.angle_gamma   90.00
#
_symmetry.space_group_name_H-M   'P 1'
#
loop_
_entity.id
_entity.type
_entity.pdbx_description
1 polymer ?
#
loop_
_entity_poly.entity_id
_entity_poly.type
_entity_poly.pdbx_seq_one_letter_code
_entity_poly.pdbx_strand_id
1 'polypeptide(L)'
;MKKIIKVFILLLACFFVSCSSSNIEDSESENIVATEKKQRSKKIKPIKYNEEEYEKAYNQRNYSTCLGMMLYKTRKKADIRDNLDLAMLYFITGEYAQASAVFEKTDAQMFDTLTKSITKSIGKAIVNENLKEYTGNVYEYLLVNTMNSLCYYLQGDLNSAVNQLTKLSDVKLPEYRRLYGEVLVKNGLDPSAREKLDEDAKSLSAYNIDSSVFTADLPKKPTEKDVYKESSLARYLSLILRQADGDKSQIDSDSIVLKSLVKDFDSVDSAIPSGKGRVNVLALAGLIGKQTAKEVYFPSKSTYFYVPTGNSSYRLLPVQFKFVYPSYAGKSTVSGVDVVLNNVGTKSAVIIENFNANLEKSVKLRARKEYAASMNRSITKKVSGIVAGIASINASYEGLKMLSGRSIAYTLASIAFDALCSSTAAGLSAIDLTETADIRQGEFFPETVNAAGFTVPAGLYKGKVVYRFSDGSVVEKPFETEVKEGKPSLVVSSCIK
;
A
#
# COMPACT_ATOMS: atom_id res chain seq x y z
N MET A 1 33.60 -33.09 33.87
CA MET A 1 32.93 -32.10 33.07
C MET A 1 32.38 -30.88 33.84
N LYS A 2 31.86 -30.99 35.07
CA LYS A 2 31.33 -29.84 35.85
C LYS A 2 32.40 -28.85 36.39
N LYS A 3 33.68 -29.20 36.46
CA LYS A 3 34.75 -28.29 36.90
C LYS A 3 35.37 -27.45 35.75
N ILE A 4 35.29 -27.88 34.52
CA ILE A 4 35.80 -27.16 33.34
C ILE A 4 34.88 -26.01 32.94
N ILE A 5 33.58 -26.15 33.13
CA ILE A 5 32.58 -25.10 32.82
C ILE A 5 32.69 -23.90 33.78
N LYS A 6 33.07 -24.11 35.05
CA LYS A 6 33.25 -23.01 36.02
C LYS A 6 34.50 -22.17 35.74
N VAL A 7 35.54 -22.72 35.15
CA VAL A 7 36.76 -21.97 34.78
C VAL A 7 36.52 -21.13 33.52
N PHE A 8 35.69 -21.60 32.61
CA PHE A 8 35.36 -20.85 31.38
C PHE A 8 34.45 -19.63 31.66
N ILE A 9 33.55 -19.71 32.63
CA ILE A 9 32.69 -18.59 33.04
C ILE A 9 33.50 -17.53 33.82
N LEU A 10 34.52 -17.91 34.54
CA LEU A 10 35.38 -16.95 35.26
C LEU A 10 36.35 -16.20 34.31
N LEU A 11 36.76 -16.82 33.20
CA LEU A 11 37.61 -16.18 32.19
C LEU A 11 36.84 -15.19 31.28
N LEU A 12 35.51 -15.34 31.10
CA LEU A 12 34.71 -14.38 30.38
C LEU A 12 34.37 -13.11 31.18
N ALA A 13 34.46 -13.20 32.53
CA ALA A 13 34.19 -12.06 33.41
C ALA A 13 35.40 -11.10 33.55
N CYS A 14 36.60 -11.51 33.14
CA CYS A 14 37.82 -10.69 33.24
C CYS A 14 38.12 -9.84 32.00
N PHE A 15 37.32 -9.94 30.94
CA PHE A 15 37.51 -9.13 29.72
C PHE A 15 36.67 -7.83 29.67
N PHE A 16 35.91 -7.51 30.71
CA PHE A 16 35.07 -6.30 30.76
C PHE A 16 35.58 -5.18 31.67
N VAL A 17 36.80 -5.28 32.18
CA VAL A 17 37.39 -4.19 32.98
C VAL A 17 38.78 -3.90 32.44
N SER A 18 38.92 -3.13 31.41
CA SER A 18 40.04 -2.22 31.14
C SER A 18 39.82 -1.47 29.83
N CYS A 19 39.21 -0.33 29.91
CA CYS A 19 39.51 0.84 29.08
C CYS A 19 39.08 2.08 29.88
N SER A 20 39.97 2.59 30.67
CA SER A 20 39.86 3.92 31.25
C SER A 20 40.67 4.89 30.39
N SER A 21 40.01 5.99 30.06
CA SER A 21 40.56 7.33 29.81
C SER A 21 41.65 7.49 28.74
N SER A 22 41.18 7.91 27.56
CA SER A 22 41.82 9.02 26.85
C SER A 22 40.78 10.10 26.65
N ASN A 23 41.00 11.27 27.24
CA ASN A 23 40.26 12.49 27.01
C ASN A 23 40.40 12.86 25.53
N ILE A 24 39.37 12.54 24.74
CA ILE A 24 39.10 13.19 23.48
C ILE A 24 38.00 14.18 23.84
N GLU A 25 38.29 15.44 23.66
CA GLU A 25 37.29 16.50 23.75
C GLU A 25 36.12 16.12 22.84
N ASP A 26 35.02 15.69 23.44
CA ASP A 26 33.73 15.56 22.80
C ASP A 26 33.34 16.94 22.30
N SER A 27 33.53 17.16 20.98
CA SER A 27 32.78 18.19 20.31
C SER A 27 31.31 17.75 20.38
N GLU A 28 30.58 18.31 21.34
CA GLU A 28 29.13 18.18 21.43
C GLU A 28 28.52 18.51 20.09
N SER A 29 28.16 17.50 19.31
CA SER A 29 27.24 17.65 18.22
C SER A 29 25.84 17.82 18.83
N GLU A 30 25.57 19.03 19.32
CA GLU A 30 24.19 19.43 19.65
C GLU A 30 23.34 19.32 18.38
N ASN A 31 22.66 18.22 18.25
CA ASN A 31 21.66 17.98 17.23
C ASN A 31 20.47 18.93 17.45
N ILE A 32 20.40 19.97 16.63
CA ILE A 32 19.32 20.93 16.67
C ILE A 32 18.15 20.36 15.88
N VAL A 33 17.31 19.62 16.57
CA VAL A 33 15.95 19.28 16.11
C VAL A 33 15.10 20.52 16.37
N ALA A 34 14.48 21.07 15.32
CA ALA A 34 13.42 22.07 15.48
C ALA A 34 12.25 21.42 16.20
N THR A 35 12.26 21.50 17.51
CA THR A 35 11.26 20.88 18.38
C THR A 35 10.01 21.74 18.43
N GLU A 36 8.89 21.25 17.88
CA GLU A 36 7.61 21.53 18.54
C GLU A 36 7.83 21.18 20.03
N LYS A 37 7.58 22.13 20.95
CA LYS A 37 7.75 21.93 22.38
C LYS A 37 7.25 20.55 22.76
N LYS A 38 8.12 19.73 23.33
CA LYS A 38 7.84 18.37 23.82
C LYS A 38 6.66 18.42 24.80
N GLN A 39 5.43 18.47 24.28
CA GLN A 39 4.26 18.15 25.06
C GLN A 39 4.42 16.67 25.43
N ARG A 40 4.55 16.37 26.72
CA ARG A 40 4.49 14.98 27.21
C ARG A 40 3.19 14.40 26.71
N SER A 41 3.22 13.64 25.64
CA SER A 41 2.05 12.96 25.08
C SER A 41 1.52 12.03 26.19
N LYS A 42 0.25 12.20 26.55
CA LYS A 42 -0.41 11.23 27.43
C LYS A 42 -0.39 9.89 26.68
N LYS A 43 0.26 8.87 27.25
CA LYS A 43 0.34 7.52 26.66
C LYS A 43 -1.07 7.07 26.28
N ILE A 44 -1.31 6.89 24.98
CA ILE A 44 -2.62 6.49 24.46
C ILE A 44 -2.88 5.05 24.90
N LYS A 45 -4.04 4.82 25.51
CA LYS A 45 -4.44 3.49 26.00
C LYS A 45 -5.15 2.73 24.88
N PRO A 46 -4.98 1.39 24.82
CA PRO A 46 -5.74 0.58 23.90
C PRO A 46 -7.26 0.68 24.15
N ILE A 47 -7.99 0.87 23.06
CA ILE A 47 -9.47 0.94 23.03
C ILE A 47 -9.97 -0.30 22.28
N LYS A 48 -11.01 -0.97 22.79
CA LYS A 48 -11.57 -2.14 22.13
C LYS A 48 -11.93 -1.78 20.68
N TYR A 49 -11.46 -2.58 19.72
CA TYR A 49 -11.70 -2.33 18.31
C TYR A 49 -13.17 -2.59 17.95
N ASN A 50 -13.76 -1.63 17.26
CA ASN A 50 -15.07 -1.70 16.63
C ASN A 50 -14.95 -1.01 15.26
N GLU A 51 -15.38 -1.69 14.19
CA GLU A 51 -15.22 -1.20 12.81
C GLU A 51 -15.95 0.12 12.57
N GLU A 52 -17.20 0.23 13.00
CA GLU A 52 -18.03 1.42 12.79
C GLU A 52 -17.46 2.64 13.53
N GLU A 53 -17.05 2.44 14.78
CA GLU A 53 -16.41 3.49 15.60
C GLU A 53 -15.04 3.88 15.04
N TYR A 54 -14.29 2.90 14.50
CA TYR A 54 -13.01 3.16 13.84
C TYR A 54 -13.19 4.00 12.59
N GLU A 55 -14.13 3.63 11.71
CA GLU A 55 -14.45 4.42 10.51
C GLU A 55 -14.93 5.84 10.84
N LYS A 56 -15.77 5.96 11.88
CA LYS A 56 -16.20 7.27 12.38
C LYS A 56 -15.01 8.11 12.86
N ALA A 57 -14.11 7.53 13.65
CA ALA A 57 -12.91 8.22 14.12
C ALA A 57 -11.97 8.58 12.97
N TYR A 58 -11.79 7.69 11.99
CA TYR A 58 -11.03 7.93 10.77
C TYR A 58 -11.58 9.11 9.96
N ASN A 59 -12.89 9.13 9.72
CA ASN A 59 -13.55 10.19 8.96
C ASN A 59 -13.50 11.55 9.69
N GLN A 60 -13.49 11.52 11.04
CA GLN A 60 -13.34 12.72 11.89
C GLN A 60 -11.87 13.14 12.10
N ARG A 61 -10.90 12.39 11.55
CA ARG A 61 -9.47 12.62 11.75
C ARG A 61 -9.05 12.56 13.24
N ASN A 62 -9.77 11.76 14.03
CA ASN A 62 -9.43 11.50 15.43
C ASN A 62 -8.37 10.40 15.54
N TYR A 63 -7.13 10.76 15.21
CA TYR A 63 -6.01 9.82 15.12
C TYR A 63 -5.66 9.18 16.47
N SER A 64 -5.86 9.88 17.58
CA SER A 64 -5.65 9.30 18.91
C SER A 64 -6.61 8.15 19.21
N THR A 65 -7.87 8.26 18.79
CA THR A 65 -8.86 7.18 18.91
C THR A 65 -8.53 6.04 17.95
N CYS A 66 -8.18 6.33 16.70
CA CYS A 66 -7.72 5.33 15.73
C CYS A 66 -6.50 4.56 16.28
N LEU A 67 -5.50 5.25 16.82
CA LEU A 67 -4.33 4.63 17.45
C LEU A 67 -4.73 3.72 18.61
N GLY A 68 -5.61 4.18 19.51
CA GLY A 68 -6.10 3.37 20.62
C GLY A 68 -6.77 2.07 20.16
N MET A 69 -7.57 2.12 19.10
CA MET A 69 -8.23 0.93 18.52
C MET A 69 -7.21 0.03 17.79
N MET A 70 -6.27 0.59 17.04
CA MET A 70 -5.22 -0.19 16.38
C MET A 70 -4.30 -0.88 17.38
N LEU A 71 -3.98 -0.26 18.52
CA LEU A 71 -3.27 -0.90 19.63
C LEU A 71 -3.98 -2.13 20.17
N TYR A 72 -5.30 -2.12 20.21
CA TYR A 72 -6.07 -3.29 20.61
C TYR A 72 -6.09 -4.37 19.53
N LYS A 73 -6.34 -4.00 18.29
CA LYS A 73 -6.43 -4.90 17.13
C LYS A 73 -5.12 -5.67 16.90
N THR A 74 -3.98 -5.00 17.01
CA THR A 74 -2.65 -5.54 16.68
C THR A 74 -2.03 -6.39 17.81
N ARG A 75 -2.66 -6.51 18.99
CA ARG A 75 -2.11 -7.22 20.13
C ARG A 75 -1.82 -8.70 19.91
N LYS A 76 -2.67 -9.40 19.15
CA LYS A 76 -2.55 -10.85 18.95
C LYS A 76 -1.79 -11.18 17.65
N LYS A 77 -2.21 -10.63 16.56
CA LYS A 77 -1.61 -10.81 15.24
C LYS A 77 -1.90 -9.58 14.41
N ALA A 78 -0.85 -8.95 13.91
CA ALA A 78 -0.94 -7.84 12.98
C ALA A 78 -0.42 -8.29 11.61
N ASP A 79 -1.16 -8.01 10.56
CA ASP A 79 -0.66 -8.12 9.20
C ASP A 79 0.17 -6.87 8.83
N ILE A 80 0.72 -6.86 7.61
CA ILE A 80 1.53 -5.75 7.12
C ILE A 80 0.71 -4.44 7.10
N ARG A 81 -0.56 -4.47 6.65
CA ARG A 81 -1.43 -3.31 6.61
C ARG A 81 -1.66 -2.73 8.01
N ASP A 82 -2.02 -3.59 8.95
CA ASP A 82 -2.26 -3.17 10.33
C ASP A 82 -1.01 -2.54 10.97
N ASN A 83 0.19 -3.09 10.65
CA ASN A 83 1.45 -2.53 11.14
C ASN A 83 1.78 -1.19 10.45
N LEU A 84 1.54 -1.04 9.13
CA LEU A 84 1.71 0.24 8.43
C LEU A 84 0.84 1.33 9.04
N ASP A 85 -0.44 1.03 9.26
CA ASP A 85 -1.39 1.96 9.85
C ASP A 85 -1.03 2.32 11.30
N LEU A 86 -0.61 1.34 12.10
CA LEU A 86 -0.15 1.56 13.45
C LEU A 86 1.10 2.46 13.50
N ALA A 87 2.08 2.21 12.63
CA ALA A 87 3.31 3.00 12.56
C ALA A 87 3.03 4.45 12.15
N MET A 88 2.18 4.64 11.14
CA MET A 88 1.78 5.98 10.69
C MET A 88 0.95 6.73 11.75
N LEU A 89 0.06 6.05 12.47
CA LEU A 89 -0.69 6.66 13.56
C LEU A 89 0.23 7.10 14.71
N TYR A 90 1.23 6.32 15.07
CA TYR A 90 2.27 6.74 16.00
C TYR A 90 3.05 7.96 15.48
N PHE A 91 3.41 7.95 14.18
CA PHE A 91 4.08 9.09 13.55
C PHE A 91 3.23 10.37 13.63
N ILE A 92 1.96 10.30 13.25
CA ILE A 92 1.01 11.44 13.24
C ILE A 92 0.78 11.98 14.67
N THR A 93 0.78 11.10 15.66
CA THR A 93 0.61 11.50 17.08
C THR A 93 1.90 11.93 17.76
N GLY A 94 3.04 11.93 17.04
CA GLY A 94 4.33 12.40 17.56
C GLY A 94 5.09 11.38 18.40
N GLU A 95 4.66 10.10 18.38
CA GLU A 95 5.30 9.02 19.12
C GLU A 95 6.34 8.31 18.24
N TYR A 96 7.39 9.04 17.85
CA TYR A 96 8.34 8.63 16.81
C TYR A 96 9.15 7.37 17.15
N ALA A 97 9.48 7.15 18.42
CA ALA A 97 10.18 5.95 18.85
C ALA A 97 9.34 4.68 18.68
N GLN A 98 8.04 4.76 18.99
CA GLN A 98 7.09 3.68 18.77
C GLN A 98 6.83 3.46 17.28
N ALA A 99 6.71 4.55 16.51
CA ALA A 99 6.57 4.49 15.06
C ALA A 99 7.76 3.76 14.44
N SER A 100 9.00 4.12 14.82
CA SER A 100 10.24 3.50 14.34
C SER A 100 10.27 2.00 14.60
N ALA A 101 9.98 1.57 15.83
CA ALA A 101 9.95 0.15 16.19
C ALA A 101 8.93 -0.66 15.37
N VAL A 102 7.77 -0.06 15.07
CA VAL A 102 6.76 -0.73 14.23
C VAL A 102 7.17 -0.72 12.77
N PHE A 103 7.77 0.36 12.25
CA PHE A 103 8.30 0.38 10.88
C PHE A 103 9.40 -0.66 10.65
N GLU A 104 10.33 -0.86 11.59
CA GLU A 104 11.36 -1.89 11.49
C GLU A 104 10.78 -3.30 11.41
N LYS A 105 9.81 -3.59 12.29
CA LYS A 105 9.08 -4.86 12.26
C LYS A 105 8.37 -5.06 10.92
N THR A 106 7.73 -4.00 10.41
CA THR A 106 6.98 -4.03 9.15
C THR A 106 7.91 -4.26 7.97
N ASP A 107 9.06 -3.58 7.94
CA ASP A 107 10.09 -3.75 6.91
C ASP A 107 10.57 -5.21 6.81
N ALA A 108 10.88 -5.84 7.95
CA ALA A 108 11.29 -7.24 8.00
C ALA A 108 10.16 -8.17 7.51
N GLN A 109 8.91 -7.92 7.92
CA GLN A 109 7.75 -8.71 7.52
C GLN A 109 7.46 -8.58 6.01
N MET A 110 7.54 -7.36 5.47
CA MET A 110 7.34 -7.10 4.03
C MET A 110 8.39 -7.82 3.18
N PHE A 111 9.66 -7.75 3.59
CA PHE A 111 10.76 -8.42 2.90
C PHE A 111 10.59 -9.95 2.87
N ASP A 112 10.25 -10.55 4.00
CA ASP A 112 10.01 -11.99 4.12
C ASP A 112 8.80 -12.45 3.29
N THR A 113 7.72 -11.69 3.33
CA THR A 113 6.49 -12.00 2.59
C THR A 113 6.68 -11.84 1.08
N LEU A 114 7.40 -10.81 0.64
CA LEU A 114 7.70 -10.59 -0.76
C LEU A 114 8.53 -11.72 -1.36
N THR A 115 9.61 -12.13 -0.69
CA THR A 115 10.46 -13.24 -1.12
C THR A 115 9.71 -14.57 -1.20
N LYS A 116 8.81 -14.84 -0.25
CA LYS A 116 7.95 -16.03 -0.25
C LYS A 116 6.89 -16.03 -1.34
N SER A 117 6.32 -14.87 -1.67
CA SER A 117 5.26 -14.77 -2.67
C SER A 117 5.74 -15.09 -4.08
N ILE A 118 6.98 -14.74 -4.40
CA ILE A 118 7.61 -14.99 -5.70
C ILE A 118 7.86 -16.49 -5.92
N THR A 119 8.29 -17.20 -4.88
CA THR A 119 8.51 -18.65 -4.93
C THR A 119 7.20 -19.45 -4.99
N LYS A 120 6.09 -18.92 -4.51
CA LYS A 120 4.79 -19.61 -4.43
C LYS A 120 3.83 -19.32 -5.60
N SER A 121 4.14 -18.39 -6.50
CA SER A 121 3.21 -17.93 -7.54
C SER A 121 2.93 -18.94 -8.67
N ILE A 122 3.54 -20.12 -8.64
CA ILE A 122 3.51 -21.11 -9.74
C ILE A 122 2.31 -22.08 -9.63
N GLY A 123 1.37 -21.94 -8.69
CA GLY A 123 0.41 -23.04 -8.57
C GLY A 123 -1.01 -22.78 -8.09
N LYS A 124 -1.45 -21.57 -7.78
CA LYS A 124 -2.77 -21.37 -7.13
C LYS A 124 -3.57 -20.18 -7.67
N ALA A 125 -4.09 -20.31 -8.88
CA ALA A 125 -4.98 -19.33 -9.53
C ALA A 125 -6.43 -19.27 -8.97
N ILE A 126 -6.81 -20.18 -8.06
CA ILE A 126 -8.22 -20.39 -7.64
C ILE A 126 -8.61 -19.57 -6.42
N VAL A 127 -7.65 -18.98 -5.70
CA VAL A 127 -7.92 -18.24 -4.46
C VAL A 127 -7.97 -16.74 -4.72
N ASN A 128 -8.96 -16.04 -4.16
CA ASN A 128 -9.05 -14.57 -4.22
C ASN A 128 -7.79 -13.92 -3.67
N GLU A 129 -7.31 -12.85 -4.28
CA GLU A 129 -6.10 -12.15 -3.87
C GLU A 129 -6.20 -11.61 -2.43
N ASN A 130 -7.39 -11.16 -2.00
CA ASN A 130 -7.63 -10.68 -0.63
C ASN A 130 -7.56 -11.77 0.46
N LEU A 131 -7.60 -13.06 0.07
CA LEU A 131 -7.39 -14.19 0.98
C LEU A 131 -5.92 -14.59 1.10
N LYS A 132 -5.06 -14.07 0.23
CA LYS A 132 -3.62 -14.24 0.33
C LYS A 132 -3.04 -13.30 1.39
N GLU A 133 -1.86 -13.63 1.88
CA GLU A 133 -1.12 -12.73 2.76
C GLU A 133 -0.84 -11.41 2.03
N TYR A 134 -1.11 -10.27 2.69
CA TYR A 134 -0.85 -8.96 2.12
C TYR A 134 0.65 -8.70 2.04
N THR A 135 1.16 -8.37 0.87
CA THR A 135 2.59 -8.14 0.62
C THR A 135 2.99 -6.66 0.65
N GLY A 136 2.01 -5.77 0.75
CA GLY A 136 2.19 -4.34 0.57
C GLY A 136 2.07 -3.89 -0.89
N ASN A 137 1.72 -2.64 -1.10
CA ASN A 137 1.84 -1.98 -2.38
C ASN A 137 3.30 -1.63 -2.65
N VAL A 138 3.63 -1.49 -3.92
CA VAL A 138 4.98 -1.19 -4.40
C VAL A 138 5.61 0.03 -3.70
N TYR A 139 4.87 1.11 -3.62
CA TYR A 139 5.36 2.34 -2.98
C TYR A 139 5.52 2.17 -1.47
N GLU A 140 4.67 1.39 -0.80
CA GLU A 140 4.74 1.15 0.64
C GLU A 140 6.05 0.45 1.03
N TYR A 141 6.50 -0.49 0.20
CA TYR A 141 7.76 -1.20 0.42
C TYR A 141 8.98 -0.27 0.49
N LEU A 142 9.00 0.78 -0.36
CA LEU A 142 10.10 1.75 -0.34
C LEU A 142 9.91 2.83 0.74
N LEU A 143 8.66 3.14 1.10
CA LEU A 143 8.35 4.21 2.05
C LEU A 143 8.56 3.83 3.50
N VAL A 144 8.50 2.55 3.86
CA VAL A 144 8.73 2.11 5.24
C VAL A 144 10.06 2.61 5.78
N ASN A 145 11.15 2.42 5.04
CA ASN A 145 12.48 2.91 5.45
C ASN A 145 12.58 4.45 5.39
N THR A 146 11.89 5.09 4.44
CA THR A 146 11.85 6.55 4.31
C THR A 146 11.15 7.19 5.52
N MET A 147 9.98 6.67 5.90
CA MET A 147 9.25 7.16 7.07
C MET A 147 9.98 6.84 8.37
N ASN A 148 10.67 5.69 8.43
CA ASN A 148 11.49 5.34 9.57
C ASN A 148 12.71 6.27 9.71
N SER A 149 13.33 6.68 8.60
CA SER A 149 14.37 7.71 8.61
C SER A 149 13.87 9.03 9.21
N LEU A 150 12.66 9.48 8.84
CA LEU A 150 12.04 10.66 9.47
C LEU A 150 11.80 10.46 10.97
N CYS A 151 11.39 9.27 11.39
CA CYS A 151 11.22 8.96 12.81
C CYS A 151 12.52 9.11 13.58
N TYR A 152 13.63 8.58 13.08
CA TYR A 152 14.95 8.73 13.71
C TYR A 152 15.43 10.18 13.72
N TYR A 153 15.27 10.88 12.60
CA TYR A 153 15.60 12.32 12.53
C TYR A 153 14.84 13.13 13.60
N LEU A 154 13.52 12.91 13.72
CA LEU A 154 12.69 13.62 14.70
C LEU A 154 12.97 13.22 16.16
N GLN A 155 13.67 12.13 16.38
CA GLN A 155 14.22 11.73 17.68
C GLN A 155 15.59 12.35 17.97
N GLY A 156 16.21 13.01 16.98
CA GLY A 156 17.56 13.57 17.07
C GLY A 156 18.68 12.59 16.70
N ASP A 157 18.34 11.39 16.19
CA ASP A 157 19.30 10.39 15.75
C ASP A 157 19.56 10.47 14.24
N LEU A 158 20.46 11.38 13.86
CA LEU A 158 20.81 11.62 12.46
C LEU A 158 21.49 10.38 11.83
N ASN A 159 22.35 9.68 12.58
CA ASN A 159 23.08 8.52 12.07
C ASN A 159 22.13 7.39 11.68
N SER A 160 21.17 7.04 12.56
CA SER A 160 20.16 6.02 12.25
C SER A 160 19.25 6.48 11.10
N ALA A 161 18.92 7.77 11.02
CA ALA A 161 18.14 8.30 9.91
C ALA A 161 18.84 8.10 8.56
N VAL A 162 20.14 8.42 8.45
CA VAL A 162 20.96 8.21 7.25
C VAL A 162 21.11 6.72 6.93
N ASN A 163 21.31 5.87 7.95
CA ASN A 163 21.43 4.42 7.77
C ASN A 163 20.17 3.79 7.17
N GLN A 164 18.96 4.27 7.53
CA GLN A 164 17.72 3.80 6.91
C GLN A 164 17.66 4.10 5.42
N LEU A 165 18.13 5.28 5.00
CA LEU A 165 18.17 5.69 3.60
C LEU A 165 19.25 4.93 2.81
N THR A 166 20.39 4.65 3.42
CA THR A 166 21.44 3.81 2.84
C THR A 166 20.93 2.37 2.64
N LYS A 167 20.27 1.79 3.65
CA LYS A 167 19.64 0.47 3.51
C LYS A 167 18.61 0.46 2.37
N LEU A 168 17.84 1.54 2.22
CA LEU A 168 16.87 1.67 1.13
C LEU A 168 17.57 1.69 -0.24
N SER A 169 18.59 2.53 -0.41
CA SER A 169 19.29 2.69 -1.70
C SER A 169 20.09 1.44 -2.12
N ASP A 170 20.81 0.84 -1.17
CA ASP A 170 21.83 -0.17 -1.48
C ASP A 170 21.27 -1.60 -1.45
N VAL A 171 20.21 -1.83 -0.68
CA VAL A 171 19.62 -3.17 -0.50
C VAL A 171 18.20 -3.27 -1.07
N LYS A 172 17.30 -2.38 -0.63
CA LYS A 172 15.88 -2.51 -0.92
C LYS A 172 15.52 -2.14 -2.36
N LEU A 173 16.04 -1.05 -2.86
CA LEU A 173 15.73 -0.57 -4.21
C LEU A 173 16.27 -1.51 -5.31
N PRO A 174 17.51 -2.04 -5.24
CA PRO A 174 17.98 -3.07 -6.17
C PRO A 174 17.12 -4.34 -6.14
N GLU A 175 16.79 -4.85 -4.94
CA GLU A 175 15.96 -6.02 -4.79
C GLU A 175 14.55 -5.80 -5.35
N TYR A 176 13.96 -4.63 -5.06
CA TYR A 176 12.69 -4.21 -5.63
C TYR A 176 12.73 -4.19 -7.16
N ARG A 177 13.76 -3.60 -7.77
CA ARG A 177 13.92 -3.54 -9.23
C ARG A 177 14.05 -4.94 -9.84
N ARG A 178 14.77 -5.84 -9.17
CA ARG A 178 14.91 -7.23 -9.59
C ARG A 178 13.56 -7.95 -9.58
N LEU A 179 12.78 -7.82 -8.52
CA LEU A 179 11.53 -8.52 -8.33
C LEU A 179 10.41 -7.98 -9.24
N TYR A 180 10.29 -6.67 -9.33
CA TYR A 180 9.21 -6.02 -10.11
C TYR A 180 9.55 -5.86 -11.59
N GLY A 181 10.81 -5.85 -11.98
CA GLY A 181 11.23 -5.92 -13.38
C GLY A 181 10.74 -7.21 -14.05
N GLU A 182 10.78 -8.33 -13.34
CA GLU A 182 10.21 -9.60 -13.81
C GLU A 182 8.68 -9.56 -13.94
N VAL A 183 7.99 -8.89 -13.01
CA VAL A 183 6.54 -8.77 -13.02
C VAL A 183 6.03 -7.98 -14.22
N LEU A 184 6.74 -6.94 -14.67
CA LEU A 184 6.36 -6.16 -15.84
C LEU A 184 6.44 -6.96 -17.15
N VAL A 185 7.44 -7.83 -17.27
CA VAL A 185 7.58 -8.72 -18.43
C VAL A 185 6.49 -9.79 -18.44
N LYS A 186 6.07 -10.25 -17.25
CA LYS A 186 5.03 -11.29 -17.07
C LYS A 186 3.59 -10.77 -17.07
N ASN A 187 3.35 -9.45 -17.09
CA ASN A 187 2.00 -8.85 -17.10
C ASN A 187 1.25 -8.93 -18.45
N GLY A 188 1.72 -9.78 -19.37
CA GLY A 188 0.82 -10.45 -20.28
C GLY A 188 -0.01 -11.49 -19.51
N LEU A 189 -1.17 -11.87 -20.00
CA LEU A 189 -1.86 -13.06 -19.51
C LEU A 189 -0.84 -14.21 -19.49
N ASP A 190 -0.65 -14.84 -18.31
CA ASP A 190 0.17 -16.04 -18.22
C ASP A 190 -0.31 -17.03 -19.30
N PRO A 191 0.59 -17.61 -20.12
CA PRO A 191 0.20 -18.55 -21.16
C PRO A 191 -0.73 -19.66 -20.64
N SER A 192 -0.48 -20.18 -19.44
CA SER A 192 -1.34 -21.18 -18.79
C SER A 192 -2.72 -20.65 -18.42
N ALA A 193 -2.82 -19.37 -18.02
CA ALA A 193 -4.10 -18.71 -17.77
C ALA A 193 -4.87 -18.47 -19.08
N ARG A 194 -4.15 -18.22 -20.17
CA ARG A 194 -4.73 -18.06 -21.51
C ARG A 194 -5.23 -19.38 -22.07
N GLU A 195 -4.44 -20.44 -21.95
CA GLU A 195 -4.81 -21.79 -22.37
C GLU A 195 -6.07 -22.28 -21.64
N LYS A 196 -6.13 -22.07 -20.32
CA LYS A 196 -7.31 -22.39 -19.53
C LYS A 196 -8.52 -21.56 -19.89
N LEU A 197 -8.35 -20.27 -20.20
CA LEU A 197 -9.42 -19.44 -20.73
C LEU A 197 -9.93 -19.94 -22.07
N ASP A 198 -9.04 -20.39 -22.96
CA ASP A 198 -9.42 -20.91 -24.25
C ASP A 198 -10.15 -22.26 -24.12
N GLU A 199 -9.80 -23.09 -23.13
CA GLU A 199 -10.53 -24.33 -22.78
C GLU A 199 -11.91 -24.03 -22.19
N ASP A 200 -11.98 -23.13 -21.21
CA ASP A 200 -13.24 -22.68 -20.60
C ASP A 200 -14.12 -21.97 -21.65
N ALA A 201 -13.51 -21.23 -22.58
CA ALA A 201 -14.18 -20.56 -23.68
C ALA A 201 -14.81 -21.58 -24.69
N LYS A 202 -14.08 -22.65 -24.99
CA LYS A 202 -14.64 -23.75 -25.79
C LYS A 202 -15.83 -24.43 -25.11
N SER A 203 -15.74 -24.61 -23.80
CA SER A 203 -16.86 -25.15 -23.00
C SER A 203 -18.07 -24.20 -23.00
N LEU A 204 -17.84 -22.86 -22.96
CA LEU A 204 -18.89 -21.87 -23.01
C LEU A 204 -19.52 -21.74 -24.41
N SER A 205 -18.75 -21.92 -25.47
CA SER A 205 -19.26 -21.87 -26.84
C SER A 205 -20.30 -22.98 -27.12
N ALA A 206 -20.19 -24.13 -26.43
CA ALA A 206 -21.18 -25.17 -26.44
C ALA A 206 -22.55 -24.72 -25.89
N TYR A 207 -22.56 -23.60 -25.12
CA TYR A 207 -23.76 -22.96 -24.57
C TYR A 207 -24.09 -21.63 -25.25
N ASN A 208 -23.55 -21.34 -26.44
CA ASN A 208 -23.74 -20.09 -27.19
C ASN A 208 -23.24 -18.82 -26.50
N ILE A 209 -22.19 -18.91 -25.66
CA ILE A 209 -21.53 -17.75 -25.07
C ILE A 209 -20.28 -17.43 -25.87
N ASP A 210 -20.24 -16.22 -26.42
CA ASP A 210 -19.04 -15.68 -27.09
C ASP A 210 -18.02 -15.23 -26.06
N SER A 211 -16.93 -15.97 -25.95
CA SER A 211 -15.85 -15.69 -24.99
C SER A 211 -14.98 -14.48 -25.37
N SER A 212 -15.03 -14.02 -26.62
CA SER A 212 -14.24 -12.87 -27.08
C SER A 212 -14.58 -11.58 -26.33
N VAL A 213 -15.83 -11.46 -25.89
CA VAL A 213 -16.33 -10.31 -25.13
C VAL A 213 -15.78 -10.24 -23.70
N PHE A 214 -15.28 -11.34 -23.12
CA PHE A 214 -14.67 -11.30 -21.77
C PHE A 214 -13.41 -10.43 -21.71
N THR A 215 -12.73 -10.25 -22.84
CA THR A 215 -11.53 -9.45 -22.93
C THR A 215 -11.79 -7.98 -23.30
N ALA A 216 -13.03 -7.61 -23.65
CA ALA A 216 -13.38 -6.28 -24.09
C ALA A 216 -13.14 -5.21 -22.99
N ASP A 217 -13.43 -5.55 -21.72
CA ASP A 217 -13.26 -4.68 -20.57
C ASP A 217 -11.93 -4.91 -19.82
N LEU A 218 -11.00 -5.65 -20.43
CA LEU A 218 -9.71 -5.92 -19.83
C LEU A 218 -8.95 -4.61 -19.59
N PRO A 219 -8.49 -4.33 -18.35
CA PRO A 219 -7.71 -3.14 -18.04
C PRO A 219 -6.48 -3.01 -18.94
N LYS A 220 -6.14 -1.78 -19.30
CA LYS A 220 -4.98 -1.51 -20.16
C LYS A 220 -3.71 -2.14 -19.59
N LYS A 221 -2.85 -2.62 -20.49
CA LYS A 221 -1.54 -3.14 -20.10
C LYS A 221 -0.74 -2.01 -19.46
N PRO A 222 -0.13 -2.20 -18.27
CA PRO A 222 0.72 -1.20 -17.66
C PRO A 222 1.94 -0.92 -18.54
N THR A 223 2.46 0.29 -18.44
CA THR A 223 3.64 0.78 -19.15
C THR A 223 4.78 1.00 -18.16
N GLU A 224 5.98 1.29 -18.66
CA GLU A 224 7.11 1.67 -17.81
C GLU A 224 6.85 2.95 -16.98
N LYS A 225 5.94 3.82 -17.42
CA LYS A 225 5.53 5.03 -16.69
C LYS A 225 4.71 4.71 -15.44
N ASP A 226 4.06 3.54 -15.42
CA ASP A 226 3.26 3.08 -14.29
C ASP A 226 4.13 2.39 -13.21
N VAL A 227 5.43 2.17 -13.49
CA VAL A 227 6.36 1.60 -12.51
C VAL A 227 6.84 2.67 -11.56
N TYR A 228 6.71 2.40 -10.27
CA TYR A 228 7.32 3.21 -9.24
C TYR A 228 8.81 2.84 -9.12
N LYS A 229 9.68 3.62 -9.73
CA LYS A 229 11.10 3.30 -9.87
C LYS A 229 11.93 3.70 -8.66
N GLU A 230 11.52 4.77 -7.97
CA GLU A 230 12.28 5.38 -6.90
C GLU A 230 11.42 6.37 -6.09
N SER A 231 11.76 6.59 -4.82
CA SER A 231 11.14 7.62 -3.98
C SER A 231 11.90 8.94 -4.07
N SER A 232 11.25 9.97 -4.58
CA SER A 232 11.79 11.33 -4.57
C SER A 232 11.97 11.84 -3.14
N LEU A 233 11.07 11.46 -2.22
CA LEU A 233 11.16 11.80 -0.80
C LEU A 233 12.41 11.18 -0.16
N ALA A 234 12.68 9.89 -0.44
CA ALA A 234 13.88 9.23 0.09
C ALA A 234 15.16 9.91 -0.40
N ARG A 235 15.21 10.27 -1.70
CA ARG A 235 16.35 11.00 -2.27
C ARG A 235 16.51 12.39 -1.68
N TYR A 236 15.41 13.10 -1.49
CA TYR A 236 15.44 14.43 -0.88
C TYR A 236 15.96 14.36 0.57
N LEU A 237 15.48 13.41 1.36
CA LEU A 237 15.97 13.21 2.71
C LEU A 237 17.44 12.79 2.73
N SER A 238 17.86 11.90 1.83
CA SER A 238 19.27 11.51 1.70
C SER A 238 20.15 12.73 1.43
N LEU A 239 19.75 13.58 0.48
CA LEU A 239 20.46 14.82 0.16
C LEU A 239 20.62 15.73 1.39
N ILE A 240 19.52 16.04 2.08
CA ILE A 240 19.52 17.01 3.18
C ILE A 240 20.21 16.45 4.43
N LEU A 241 19.93 15.20 4.80
CA LEU A 241 20.48 14.63 6.04
C LEU A 241 21.98 14.33 5.89
N ARG A 242 22.47 13.91 4.74
CA ARG A 242 23.90 13.75 4.48
C ARG A 242 24.64 15.09 4.45
N GLN A 243 24.04 16.12 3.88
CA GLN A 243 24.61 17.50 3.96
C GLN A 243 24.71 17.96 5.41
N ALA A 244 23.70 17.69 6.25
CA ALA A 244 23.71 18.06 7.66
C ALA A 244 24.79 17.29 8.44
N ASP A 245 25.01 16.02 8.10
CA ASP A 245 26.05 15.15 8.67
C ASP A 245 27.46 15.50 8.16
N GLY A 246 27.57 16.17 7.01
CA GLY A 246 28.84 16.50 6.37
C GLY A 246 29.35 15.42 5.40
N ASP A 247 28.54 14.36 5.18
CA ASP A 247 28.82 13.33 4.18
C ASP A 247 28.51 13.83 2.77
N LYS A 248 29.53 13.94 1.93
CA LYS A 248 29.41 14.42 0.54
C LYS A 248 29.28 13.30 -0.50
N SER A 249 29.34 12.04 -0.08
CA SER A 249 29.52 10.89 -0.98
C SER A 249 28.42 10.68 -2.02
N GLN A 250 27.17 11.10 -1.71
CA GLN A 250 26.01 10.88 -2.61
C GLN A 250 25.25 12.16 -2.99
N ILE A 251 25.72 13.33 -2.54
CA ILE A 251 25.02 14.61 -2.74
C ILE A 251 24.76 14.89 -4.22
N ASP A 252 25.79 14.76 -5.06
CA ASP A 252 25.67 15.02 -6.50
C ASP A 252 24.74 14.01 -7.19
N SER A 253 24.85 12.74 -6.83
CA SER A 253 23.99 11.67 -7.35
C SER A 253 22.53 11.91 -6.98
N ASP A 254 22.25 12.21 -5.72
CA ASP A 254 20.89 12.48 -5.25
C ASP A 254 20.31 13.74 -5.90
N SER A 255 21.11 14.79 -6.07
CA SER A 255 20.70 16.03 -6.74
C SER A 255 20.34 15.79 -8.20
N ILE A 256 21.16 15.04 -8.95
CA ILE A 256 20.90 14.70 -10.36
C ILE A 256 19.58 13.90 -10.49
N VAL A 257 19.39 12.91 -9.63
CA VAL A 257 18.17 12.10 -9.65
C VAL A 257 16.95 12.95 -9.31
N LEU A 258 17.01 13.79 -8.28
CA LEU A 258 15.92 14.68 -7.89
C LEU A 258 15.51 15.66 -8.98
N LYS A 259 16.47 16.26 -9.70
CA LYS A 259 16.19 17.12 -10.87
C LYS A 259 15.42 16.42 -11.97
N SER A 260 15.59 15.10 -12.10
CA SER A 260 14.85 14.30 -13.09
C SER A 260 13.44 13.89 -12.60
N LEU A 261 13.23 13.80 -11.29
CA LEU A 261 11.99 13.33 -10.70
C LEU A 261 11.04 14.45 -10.26
N VAL A 262 11.60 15.57 -9.81
CA VAL A 262 10.87 16.68 -9.21
C VAL A 262 10.93 17.90 -10.09
N LYS A 263 9.78 18.34 -10.57
CA LYS A 263 9.69 19.58 -11.34
C LYS A 263 10.07 20.77 -10.43
N ASP A 264 10.84 21.71 -10.97
CA ASP A 264 11.28 22.92 -10.28
C ASP A 264 12.12 22.66 -9.01
N PHE A 265 12.84 21.52 -8.97
CA PHE A 265 13.69 21.14 -7.82
C PHE A 265 14.73 22.21 -7.46
N ASP A 266 15.30 22.92 -8.43
CA ASP A 266 16.28 24.00 -8.19
C ASP A 266 15.72 25.15 -7.36
N SER A 267 14.38 25.31 -7.27
CA SER A 267 13.72 26.27 -6.38
C SER A 267 13.70 25.81 -4.92
N VAL A 268 13.82 24.49 -4.70
CA VAL A 268 13.80 23.86 -3.38
C VAL A 268 15.20 23.76 -2.79
N ASP A 269 16.17 23.37 -3.62
CA ASP A 269 17.54 23.15 -3.20
C ASP A 269 18.56 23.77 -4.16
N SER A 270 19.62 24.35 -3.59
CA SER A 270 20.74 24.94 -4.29
C SER A 270 21.98 24.93 -3.40
N ALA A 271 23.18 25.14 -3.95
CA ALA A 271 24.38 25.22 -3.15
C ALA A 271 24.26 26.29 -2.04
N ILE A 272 24.78 25.99 -0.85
CA ILE A 272 24.78 26.92 0.29
C ILE A 272 26.00 27.85 0.15
N PRO A 273 25.82 29.17 -0.08
CA PRO A 273 26.92 30.11 -0.15
C PRO A 273 27.65 30.26 1.19
N SER A 274 28.92 30.68 1.16
CA SER A 274 29.69 31.04 2.37
C SER A 274 28.95 32.10 3.20
N GLY A 275 29.01 31.99 4.52
CA GLY A 275 28.32 32.90 5.47
C GLY A 275 26.82 32.65 5.59
N LYS A 276 26.28 31.64 4.89
CA LYS A 276 24.85 31.31 4.95
C LYS A 276 24.64 29.85 5.33
N GLY A 277 23.43 29.55 5.76
CA GLY A 277 22.89 28.21 5.90
C GLY A 277 21.58 28.09 5.15
N ARG A 278 20.87 27.00 5.33
CA ARG A 278 19.61 26.77 4.65
C ARG A 278 18.53 26.24 5.60
N VAL A 279 17.34 26.78 5.50
CA VAL A 279 16.12 26.21 6.07
C VAL A 279 15.43 25.38 4.99
N ASN A 280 15.34 24.07 5.17
CA ASN A 280 14.52 23.18 4.37
C ASN A 280 13.26 22.85 5.17
N VAL A 281 12.09 23.04 4.57
CA VAL A 281 10.81 22.70 5.18
C VAL A 281 10.15 21.59 4.40
N LEU A 282 9.87 20.48 5.06
CA LEU A 282 9.16 19.33 4.54
C LEU A 282 7.75 19.30 5.12
N ALA A 283 6.76 19.40 4.27
CA ALA A 283 5.35 19.50 4.65
C ALA A 283 4.57 18.27 4.14
N LEU A 284 4.12 17.42 5.06
CA LEU A 284 3.26 16.28 4.80
C LEU A 284 1.80 16.78 4.82
N ALA A 285 1.09 16.65 3.70
CA ALA A 285 -0.23 17.27 3.50
C ALA A 285 -1.29 16.28 3.02
N GLY A 286 -2.50 16.41 3.56
CA GLY A 286 -3.64 15.59 3.20
C GLY A 286 -3.53 14.14 3.61
N LEU A 287 -4.55 13.36 3.34
CA LEU A 287 -4.58 11.92 3.57
C LEU A 287 -4.71 11.18 2.24
N ILE A 288 -3.91 10.12 2.06
CA ILE A 288 -3.94 9.28 0.86
C ILE A 288 -5.37 8.80 0.55
N GLY A 289 -5.72 8.78 -0.72
CA GLY A 289 -7.02 8.26 -1.17
C GLY A 289 -7.12 6.74 -1.00
N LYS A 290 -8.35 6.23 -1.04
CA LYS A 290 -8.63 4.78 -0.92
C LYS A 290 -8.82 4.13 -2.28
N GLN A 291 -8.30 2.91 -2.42
CA GLN A 291 -8.65 2.03 -3.54
C GLN A 291 -10.11 1.60 -3.44
N THR A 292 -10.71 1.32 -4.58
CA THR A 292 -12.07 0.79 -4.69
C THR A 292 -12.07 -0.47 -5.54
N ALA A 293 -13.02 -1.37 -5.28
CA ALA A 293 -13.27 -2.49 -6.17
C ALA A 293 -14.08 -2.01 -7.38
N LYS A 294 -13.61 -2.30 -8.60
CA LYS A 294 -14.40 -2.15 -9.80
C LYS A 294 -14.98 -3.50 -10.18
N GLU A 295 -16.30 -3.53 -10.36
CA GLU A 295 -17.05 -4.71 -10.76
C GLU A 295 -17.46 -4.59 -12.23
N VAL A 296 -17.29 -5.67 -12.97
CA VAL A 296 -17.72 -5.81 -14.37
C VAL A 296 -18.59 -7.04 -14.46
N TYR A 297 -19.75 -6.88 -15.07
CA TYR A 297 -20.70 -7.94 -15.26
C TYR A 297 -20.78 -8.32 -16.73
N PHE A 298 -20.61 -9.58 -17.02
CA PHE A 298 -20.70 -10.09 -18.38
C PHE A 298 -21.65 -11.30 -18.47
N PRO A 299 -22.51 -11.36 -19.51
CA PRO A 299 -22.91 -10.20 -20.32
C PRO A 299 -23.52 -9.08 -19.46
N SER A 300 -23.55 -7.86 -19.94
CA SER A 300 -24.08 -6.70 -19.20
C SER A 300 -25.55 -6.88 -18.79
N LYS A 301 -26.29 -7.69 -19.52
CA LYS A 301 -27.61 -8.22 -19.16
C LYS A 301 -27.49 -9.73 -19.02
N SER A 302 -28.25 -10.31 -18.05
CA SER A 302 -28.27 -11.76 -17.87
C SER A 302 -28.54 -12.48 -19.18
N THR A 303 -27.73 -13.49 -19.49
CA THR A 303 -27.96 -14.40 -20.60
C THR A 303 -28.59 -15.69 -20.08
N TYR A 304 -29.03 -16.53 -20.99
CA TYR A 304 -29.71 -17.78 -20.64
C TYR A 304 -28.95 -18.96 -21.25
N PHE A 305 -28.65 -19.94 -20.41
CA PHE A 305 -28.19 -21.24 -20.86
C PHE A 305 -29.38 -22.12 -21.25
N TYR A 306 -29.23 -22.81 -22.33
CA TYR A 306 -30.21 -23.83 -22.75
C TYR A 306 -29.89 -25.15 -22.04
N VAL A 307 -30.76 -25.53 -21.10
CA VAL A 307 -30.66 -26.83 -20.42
C VAL A 307 -31.60 -27.83 -21.14
N PRO A 308 -31.05 -28.85 -21.85
CA PRO A 308 -31.89 -29.85 -22.55
C PRO A 308 -32.74 -30.63 -21.55
N THR A 309 -33.99 -30.90 -21.89
CA THR A 309 -34.94 -31.63 -21.04
C THR A 309 -35.42 -32.93 -21.69
N GLY A 310 -34.57 -33.62 -22.40
CA GLY A 310 -34.85 -35.00 -22.89
C GLY A 310 -35.93 -35.19 -23.99
N ASN A 311 -36.82 -34.21 -24.22
CA ASN A 311 -37.94 -34.30 -25.18
C ASN A 311 -37.90 -33.20 -26.23
N SER A 312 -36.76 -32.85 -26.78
CA SER A 312 -36.59 -31.71 -27.70
C SER A 312 -37.04 -30.35 -27.13
N SER A 313 -37.24 -30.27 -25.81
CA SER A 313 -37.50 -29.06 -25.09
C SER A 313 -36.27 -28.62 -24.26
N TYR A 314 -36.22 -27.35 -23.94
CA TYR A 314 -35.13 -26.79 -23.13
C TYR A 314 -35.71 -25.80 -22.12
N ARG A 315 -34.95 -25.60 -21.04
CA ARG A 315 -35.21 -24.53 -20.08
C ARG A 315 -34.10 -23.50 -20.14
N LEU A 316 -34.44 -22.24 -19.78
CA LEU A 316 -33.52 -21.14 -19.78
C LEU A 316 -33.00 -20.92 -18.34
N LEU A 317 -31.69 -21.09 -18.16
CA LEU A 317 -31.02 -20.81 -16.91
C LEU A 317 -30.33 -19.44 -17.01
N PRO A 318 -30.76 -18.42 -16.26
CA PRO A 318 -30.10 -17.11 -16.30
C PRO A 318 -28.69 -17.20 -15.72
N VAL A 319 -27.71 -16.70 -16.44
CA VAL A 319 -26.31 -16.66 -16.00
C VAL A 319 -25.68 -15.32 -16.34
N GLN A 320 -24.97 -14.77 -15.38
CA GLN A 320 -24.12 -13.59 -15.53
C GLN A 320 -22.81 -13.87 -14.81
N PHE A 321 -21.70 -13.41 -15.34
CA PHE A 321 -20.38 -13.54 -14.73
C PHE A 321 -19.99 -12.19 -14.10
N LYS A 322 -19.45 -12.23 -12.90
CA LYS A 322 -18.89 -11.06 -12.20
C LYS A 322 -17.37 -11.17 -12.20
N PHE A 323 -16.70 -10.11 -12.64
CA PHE A 323 -15.26 -9.94 -12.56
C PHE A 323 -14.96 -8.71 -11.72
N VAL A 324 -13.92 -8.79 -10.89
CA VAL A 324 -13.55 -7.70 -9.98
C VAL A 324 -12.06 -7.42 -10.06
N TYR A 325 -11.71 -6.15 -9.93
CA TYR A 325 -10.32 -5.71 -9.87
C TYR A 325 -10.19 -4.38 -9.12
N PRO A 326 -9.00 -4.07 -8.55
CA PRO A 326 -8.78 -2.81 -7.88
C PRO A 326 -8.78 -1.64 -8.86
N SER A 327 -9.36 -0.54 -8.43
CA SER A 327 -9.45 0.72 -9.15
C SER A 327 -9.12 1.88 -8.22
N TYR A 328 -8.67 2.98 -8.80
CA TYR A 328 -8.45 4.22 -8.07
C TYR A 328 -8.96 5.39 -8.92
N ALA A 329 -9.81 6.21 -8.33
CA ALA A 329 -10.39 7.41 -8.95
C ALA A 329 -10.41 8.59 -7.97
N GLY A 330 -9.47 8.59 -7.02
CA GLY A 330 -9.40 9.64 -6.00
C GLY A 330 -9.03 10.99 -6.60
N LYS A 331 -9.56 12.05 -5.97
CA LYS A 331 -9.20 13.43 -6.28
C LYS A 331 -8.25 13.95 -5.20
N SER A 332 -7.37 14.87 -5.59
CA SER A 332 -6.54 15.58 -4.63
C SER A 332 -7.39 16.41 -3.68
N THR A 333 -7.11 16.26 -2.38
CA THR A 333 -7.68 17.09 -1.33
C THR A 333 -6.79 18.29 -1.00
N VAL A 334 -5.52 18.24 -1.39
CA VAL A 334 -4.53 19.32 -1.18
C VAL A 334 -4.50 20.21 -2.41
N SER A 335 -4.82 21.49 -2.24
CA SER A 335 -4.75 22.49 -3.32
C SER A 335 -3.42 23.25 -3.35
N GLY A 336 -2.66 23.25 -2.26
CA GLY A 336 -1.32 23.84 -2.20
C GLY A 336 -0.77 23.95 -0.79
N VAL A 337 0.54 24.13 -0.71
CA VAL A 337 1.26 24.35 0.53
C VAL A 337 2.20 25.54 0.34
N ASP A 338 2.16 26.54 1.23
CA ASP A 338 3.12 27.62 1.27
C ASP A 338 3.92 27.59 2.56
N VAL A 339 5.15 28.03 2.48
CA VAL A 339 6.02 28.23 3.63
C VAL A 339 6.33 29.72 3.76
N VAL A 340 5.99 30.26 4.92
CA VAL A 340 6.31 31.64 5.29
C VAL A 340 7.46 31.62 6.28
N LEU A 341 8.58 32.25 5.94
CA LEU A 341 9.69 32.47 6.85
C LEU A 341 9.70 33.95 7.22
N ASN A 342 9.48 34.25 8.51
CA ASN A 342 9.31 35.62 8.99
C ASN A 342 10.53 36.48 8.62
N ASN A 343 10.29 37.70 8.16
CA ASN A 343 11.30 38.67 7.71
C ASN A 343 12.16 38.22 6.51
N VAL A 344 11.86 37.08 5.91
CA VAL A 344 12.56 36.57 4.73
C VAL A 344 11.64 36.51 3.50
N GLY A 345 10.45 35.91 3.65
CA GLY A 345 9.48 35.84 2.58
C GLY A 345 8.62 34.60 2.58
N THR A 346 7.82 34.45 1.54
CA THR A 346 6.93 33.30 1.30
C THR A 346 7.35 32.55 0.05
N LYS A 347 7.34 31.22 0.12
CA LYS A 347 7.53 30.35 -1.04
C LYS A 347 6.40 29.32 -1.11
N SER A 348 5.88 29.08 -2.30
CA SER A 348 5.05 27.91 -2.57
C SER A 348 5.93 26.67 -2.57
N ALA A 349 5.53 25.66 -1.80
CA ALA A 349 6.27 24.44 -1.68
C ALA A 349 6.03 23.55 -2.91
N VAL A 350 7.10 22.92 -3.40
CA VAL A 350 7.07 22.00 -4.53
C VAL A 350 6.71 20.60 -4.04
N ILE A 351 5.86 19.88 -4.78
CA ILE A 351 5.53 18.49 -4.48
C ILE A 351 6.78 17.63 -4.74
N ILE A 352 7.34 17.07 -3.66
CA ILE A 352 8.46 16.14 -3.72
C ILE A 352 7.95 14.71 -3.97
N GLU A 353 6.88 14.31 -3.27
CA GLU A 353 6.28 12.98 -3.43
C GLU A 353 4.76 13.11 -3.48
N ASN A 354 4.11 12.36 -4.38
CA ASN A 354 2.65 12.29 -4.49
C ASN A 354 2.20 10.84 -4.30
N PHE A 355 1.66 10.55 -3.11
CA PHE A 355 1.24 9.21 -2.74
C PHE A 355 -0.02 8.75 -3.48
N ASN A 356 -0.92 9.67 -3.83
CA ASN A 356 -2.08 9.36 -4.65
C ASN A 356 -1.66 8.91 -6.05
N ALA A 357 -0.68 9.57 -6.65
CA ALA A 357 -0.13 9.16 -7.95
C ALA A 357 0.60 7.80 -7.87
N ASN A 358 1.29 7.53 -6.76
CA ASN A 358 1.97 6.25 -6.54
C ASN A 358 0.97 5.11 -6.31
N LEU A 359 -0.12 5.38 -5.59
CA LEU A 359 -1.24 4.45 -5.42
C LEU A 359 -1.89 4.14 -6.77
N GLU A 360 -2.17 5.15 -7.59
CA GLU A 360 -2.73 4.97 -8.93
C GLU A 360 -1.85 4.08 -9.81
N LYS A 361 -0.53 4.32 -9.82
CA LYS A 361 0.44 3.46 -10.53
C LYS A 361 0.40 2.02 -10.01
N SER A 362 0.40 1.83 -8.69
CA SER A 362 0.33 0.51 -8.07
C SER A 362 -0.94 -0.25 -8.46
N VAL A 363 -2.08 0.44 -8.49
CA VAL A 363 -3.36 -0.12 -8.94
C VAL A 363 -3.30 -0.50 -10.42
N LYS A 364 -2.79 0.36 -11.29
CA LYS A 364 -2.63 0.08 -12.73
C LYS A 364 -1.76 -1.15 -13.00
N LEU A 365 -0.68 -1.31 -12.22
CA LEU A 365 0.20 -2.48 -12.33
C LEU A 365 -0.52 -3.80 -12.02
N ARG A 366 -1.47 -3.80 -11.08
CA ARG A 366 -2.17 -5.00 -10.60
C ARG A 366 -3.50 -5.27 -11.32
N ALA A 367 -4.22 -4.22 -11.71
CA ALA A 367 -5.59 -4.29 -12.18
C ALA A 367 -5.80 -5.32 -13.29
N ARG A 368 -4.92 -5.37 -14.30
CA ARG A 368 -5.04 -6.31 -15.42
C ARG A 368 -4.87 -7.75 -14.99
N LYS A 369 -3.87 -8.05 -14.15
CA LYS A 369 -3.61 -9.39 -13.62
C LYS A 369 -4.77 -9.86 -12.74
N GLU A 370 -5.27 -8.98 -11.87
CA GLU A 370 -6.36 -9.31 -10.95
C GLU A 370 -7.69 -9.49 -11.69
N TYR A 371 -7.96 -8.68 -12.72
CA TYR A 371 -9.10 -8.89 -13.60
C TYR A 371 -9.06 -10.28 -14.27
N ALA A 372 -7.93 -10.63 -14.89
CA ALA A 372 -7.76 -11.93 -15.54
C ALA A 372 -7.91 -13.09 -14.54
N ALA A 373 -7.37 -12.95 -13.33
CA ALA A 373 -7.51 -13.96 -12.28
C ALA A 373 -8.96 -14.10 -11.80
N SER A 374 -9.67 -12.98 -11.62
CA SER A 374 -11.09 -12.97 -11.26
C SER A 374 -11.95 -13.59 -12.37
N MET A 375 -11.68 -13.23 -13.62
CA MET A 375 -12.34 -13.81 -14.79
C MET A 375 -12.18 -15.33 -14.81
N ASN A 376 -10.96 -15.84 -14.70
CA ASN A 376 -10.69 -17.27 -14.67
C ASN A 376 -11.42 -17.99 -13.52
N ARG A 377 -11.39 -17.40 -12.32
CA ARG A 377 -12.10 -17.97 -11.15
C ARG A 377 -13.61 -18.02 -11.36
N SER A 378 -14.19 -16.90 -11.79
CA SER A 378 -15.64 -16.78 -11.99
C SER A 378 -16.12 -17.76 -13.07
N ILE A 379 -15.42 -17.83 -14.21
CA ILE A 379 -15.75 -18.75 -15.29
C ILE A 379 -15.62 -20.21 -14.81
N THR A 380 -14.49 -20.58 -14.23
CA THR A 380 -14.25 -21.99 -13.77
C THR A 380 -15.31 -22.40 -12.74
N LYS A 381 -15.61 -21.59 -11.75
CA LYS A 381 -16.63 -21.90 -10.72
C LYS A 381 -18.03 -22.04 -11.34
N LYS A 382 -18.41 -21.11 -12.22
CA LYS A 382 -19.74 -21.12 -12.84
C LYS A 382 -19.91 -22.23 -13.85
N VAL A 383 -18.93 -22.50 -14.71
CA VAL A 383 -18.97 -23.64 -15.64
C VAL A 383 -19.09 -24.94 -14.86
N SER A 384 -18.28 -25.13 -13.81
CA SER A 384 -18.39 -26.32 -12.94
C SER A 384 -19.77 -26.43 -12.28
N GLY A 385 -20.31 -25.31 -11.78
CA GLY A 385 -21.65 -25.24 -11.19
C GLY A 385 -22.76 -25.55 -12.19
N ILE A 386 -22.66 -25.08 -13.43
CA ILE A 386 -23.61 -25.35 -14.51
C ILE A 386 -23.57 -26.82 -14.86
N VAL A 387 -22.39 -27.42 -15.09
CA VAL A 387 -22.24 -28.84 -15.42
C VAL A 387 -22.79 -29.69 -14.29
N ALA A 388 -22.48 -29.41 -13.05
CA ALA A 388 -23.03 -30.15 -11.91
C ALA A 388 -24.56 -29.97 -11.79
N GLY A 389 -25.08 -28.77 -12.01
CA GLY A 389 -26.53 -28.49 -12.02
C GLY A 389 -27.25 -29.26 -13.13
N ILE A 390 -26.74 -29.26 -14.36
CA ILE A 390 -27.30 -30.00 -15.49
C ILE A 390 -27.27 -31.51 -15.19
N ALA A 391 -26.17 -32.05 -14.66
CA ALA A 391 -26.08 -33.47 -14.30
C ALA A 391 -27.11 -33.84 -13.22
N SER A 392 -27.29 -32.99 -12.18
CA SER A 392 -28.29 -33.18 -11.13
C SER A 392 -29.74 -33.12 -11.66
N ILE A 393 -30.01 -32.18 -12.56
CA ILE A 393 -31.31 -32.02 -13.22
C ILE A 393 -31.63 -33.26 -14.06
N ASN A 394 -30.67 -33.73 -14.87
CA ASN A 394 -30.85 -34.93 -15.72
C ASN A 394 -31.05 -36.19 -14.89
N ALA A 395 -30.27 -36.41 -13.84
CA ALA A 395 -30.42 -37.57 -12.96
C ALA A 395 -31.77 -37.57 -12.23
N SER A 396 -32.24 -36.42 -11.78
CA SER A 396 -33.55 -36.29 -11.15
C SER A 396 -34.68 -36.52 -12.13
N TYR A 397 -34.55 -36.04 -13.36
CA TYR A 397 -35.52 -36.25 -14.43
C TYR A 397 -35.66 -37.74 -14.81
N GLU A 398 -34.55 -38.46 -15.00
CA GLU A 398 -34.57 -39.89 -15.29
C GLU A 398 -35.10 -40.69 -14.08
N GLY A 399 -34.75 -40.33 -12.85
CA GLY A 399 -35.29 -40.94 -11.63
C GLY A 399 -36.81 -40.78 -11.52
N LEU A 400 -37.34 -39.59 -11.78
CA LEU A 400 -38.76 -39.32 -11.78
C LEU A 400 -39.51 -40.03 -12.90
N LYS A 401 -38.89 -40.20 -14.09
CA LYS A 401 -39.44 -40.93 -15.22
C LYS A 401 -39.59 -42.43 -14.93
N MET A 402 -38.69 -42.98 -14.09
CA MET A 402 -38.77 -44.41 -13.67
C MET A 402 -39.86 -44.66 -12.63
N LEU A 403 -40.21 -43.67 -11.84
CA LEU A 403 -41.16 -43.83 -10.70
C LEU A 403 -42.62 -43.62 -11.06
N SER A 404 -43.00 -43.28 -12.28
CA SER A 404 -44.32 -42.74 -12.58
C SER A 404 -45.02 -43.29 -13.80
N GLY A 405 -46.25 -43.70 -13.66
CA GLY A 405 -47.24 -43.86 -14.73
C GLY A 405 -47.55 -42.48 -15.36
N ARG A 406 -47.72 -42.45 -16.66
CA ARG A 406 -47.54 -41.36 -17.62
C ARG A 406 -48.15 -39.96 -17.43
N SER A 407 -48.97 -39.68 -16.40
CA SER A 407 -49.68 -38.37 -16.33
C SER A 407 -49.27 -37.49 -15.11
N ILE A 408 -49.30 -38.02 -13.90
CA ILE A 408 -48.96 -37.25 -12.67
C ILE A 408 -47.46 -36.97 -12.58
N ALA A 409 -46.66 -37.82 -13.09
CA ALA A 409 -45.21 -37.70 -13.13
C ALA A 409 -44.70 -36.54 -13.96
N TYR A 410 -45.34 -36.21 -15.05
CA TYR A 410 -44.97 -35.05 -15.89
C TYR A 410 -45.10 -33.74 -15.13
N THR A 411 -46.14 -33.58 -14.34
CA THR A 411 -46.37 -32.35 -13.54
C THR A 411 -45.39 -32.26 -12.38
N LEU A 412 -45.17 -33.38 -11.65
CA LEU A 412 -44.19 -33.43 -10.57
C LEU A 412 -42.76 -33.30 -11.07
N ALA A 413 -42.43 -33.86 -12.21
CA ALA A 413 -41.13 -33.72 -12.83
C ALA A 413 -40.86 -32.28 -13.28
N SER A 414 -41.88 -31.58 -13.80
CA SER A 414 -41.71 -30.18 -14.21
C SER A 414 -41.51 -29.25 -13.00
N ILE A 415 -42.25 -29.50 -11.91
CA ILE A 415 -42.08 -28.68 -10.66
C ILE A 415 -40.70 -28.95 -10.04
N ALA A 416 -40.27 -30.21 -9.95
CA ALA A 416 -38.96 -30.55 -9.43
C ALA A 416 -37.82 -29.98 -10.31
N PHE A 417 -38.02 -30.01 -11.62
CA PHE A 417 -37.09 -29.39 -12.58
C PHE A 417 -36.99 -27.88 -12.43
N ASP A 418 -38.09 -27.18 -12.32
CA ASP A 418 -38.13 -25.75 -12.13
C ASP A 418 -37.51 -25.34 -10.76
N ALA A 419 -37.70 -26.13 -9.71
CA ALA A 419 -37.06 -25.95 -8.42
C ALA A 419 -35.53 -26.17 -8.51
N LEU A 420 -35.06 -27.18 -9.25
CA LEU A 420 -33.63 -27.43 -9.48
C LEU A 420 -33.00 -26.33 -10.32
N CYS A 421 -33.64 -25.86 -11.38
CA CYS A 421 -33.18 -24.72 -12.16
C CYS A 421 -33.06 -23.46 -11.29
N SER A 422 -34.04 -23.19 -10.45
CA SER A 422 -34.04 -22.03 -9.56
C SER A 422 -32.93 -22.13 -8.50
N SER A 423 -32.73 -23.32 -7.91
CA SER A 423 -31.65 -23.55 -6.93
C SER A 423 -30.25 -23.43 -7.58
N THR A 424 -30.11 -23.92 -8.81
CA THR A 424 -28.86 -23.80 -9.58
C THR A 424 -28.57 -22.34 -9.90
N ALA A 425 -29.58 -21.56 -10.34
CA ALA A 425 -29.43 -20.12 -10.60
C ALA A 425 -29.04 -19.37 -9.34
N ALA A 426 -29.67 -19.67 -8.18
CA ALA A 426 -29.31 -19.07 -6.90
C ALA A 426 -27.86 -19.43 -6.49
N GLY A 427 -27.44 -20.68 -6.70
CA GLY A 427 -26.07 -21.13 -6.46
C GLY A 427 -25.05 -20.43 -7.35
N LEU A 428 -25.36 -20.23 -8.64
CA LEU A 428 -24.51 -19.47 -9.57
C LEU A 428 -24.41 -17.98 -9.20
N SER A 429 -25.49 -17.38 -8.69
CA SER A 429 -25.47 -16.02 -8.18
C SER A 429 -24.66 -15.88 -6.89
N ALA A 430 -24.73 -16.91 -6.01
CA ALA A 430 -23.93 -16.92 -4.80
C ALA A 430 -22.42 -16.97 -5.07
N ILE A 431 -21.97 -17.50 -6.20
CA ILE A 431 -20.58 -17.47 -6.63
C ILE A 431 -20.08 -16.02 -6.80
N ASP A 432 -20.92 -15.12 -7.33
CA ASP A 432 -20.55 -13.71 -7.52
C ASP A 432 -20.29 -12.97 -6.21
N LEU A 433 -20.96 -13.37 -5.12
CA LEU A 433 -20.72 -12.80 -3.78
C LEU A 433 -19.33 -13.15 -3.25
N THR A 434 -18.72 -14.22 -3.74
CA THR A 434 -17.37 -14.63 -3.33
C THR A 434 -16.25 -13.90 -4.09
N GLU A 435 -16.57 -13.24 -5.21
CA GLU A 435 -15.57 -12.51 -6.00
C GLU A 435 -15.39 -11.10 -5.46
N THR A 436 -14.19 -10.84 -4.93
CA THR A 436 -13.79 -9.57 -4.35
C THR A 436 -12.39 -9.17 -4.82
N ALA A 437 -12.15 -7.89 -5.02
CA ALA A 437 -10.83 -7.34 -5.36
C ALA A 437 -9.97 -7.14 -4.10
N ASP A 438 -8.66 -7.19 -4.25
CA ASP A 438 -7.74 -6.79 -3.18
C ASP A 438 -7.54 -5.27 -3.20
N ILE A 439 -8.22 -4.59 -2.29
CA ILE A 439 -8.15 -3.14 -2.10
C ILE A 439 -7.37 -2.74 -0.84
N ARG A 440 -6.62 -3.67 -0.25
CA ARG A 440 -5.84 -3.41 0.95
C ARG A 440 -4.71 -2.41 0.67
N GLN A 441 -4.50 -1.50 1.59
CA GLN A 441 -3.43 -0.49 1.57
C GLN A 441 -3.21 0.07 2.97
N GLY A 442 -2.07 0.73 3.22
CA GLY A 442 -1.89 1.61 4.38
C GLY A 442 -2.73 2.88 4.20
N GLU A 443 -3.54 3.22 5.19
CA GLU A 443 -4.56 4.26 5.07
C GLU A 443 -4.14 5.62 5.63
N PHE A 444 -3.01 5.70 6.37
CA PHE A 444 -2.60 6.92 7.07
C PHE A 444 -1.39 7.63 6.47
N PHE A 445 -0.99 7.27 5.25
CA PHE A 445 0.04 8.03 4.53
C PHE A 445 -0.47 9.43 4.14
N PRO A 446 0.41 10.44 4.05
CA PRO A 446 0.00 11.74 3.50
C PRO A 446 -0.42 11.60 2.03
N GLU A 447 -1.24 12.52 1.53
CA GLU A 447 -1.55 12.61 0.11
C GLU A 447 -0.34 13.08 -0.68
N THR A 448 0.31 14.15 -0.20
CA THR A 448 1.51 14.72 -0.79
C THR A 448 2.54 15.06 0.26
N VAL A 449 3.80 15.03 -0.13
CA VAL A 449 4.91 15.63 0.60
C VAL A 449 5.47 16.77 -0.23
N ASN A 450 5.55 17.95 0.37
CA ASN A 450 5.93 19.18 -0.29
C ASN A 450 7.18 19.76 0.39
N ALA A 451 8.05 20.41 -0.37
CA ALA A 451 9.26 21.03 0.18
C ALA A 451 9.48 22.45 -0.32
N ALA A 452 10.05 23.28 0.55
CA ALA A 452 10.55 24.61 0.22
C ALA A 452 11.88 24.86 0.93
N GLY A 453 12.79 25.58 0.29
CA GLY A 453 14.10 25.88 0.83
C GLY A 453 14.39 27.39 0.84
N PHE A 454 15.01 27.90 1.93
CA PHE A 454 15.44 29.30 2.06
C PHE A 454 16.92 29.36 2.43
N THR A 455 17.70 30.06 1.66
CA THR A 455 19.11 30.33 1.97
C THR A 455 19.19 31.65 2.75
N VAL A 456 19.63 31.58 4.00
CA VAL A 456 19.63 32.68 4.94
C VAL A 456 20.93 32.72 5.75
N PRO A 457 21.30 33.83 6.37
CA PRO A 457 22.39 33.87 7.35
C PRO A 457 22.18 32.91 8.51
N ALA A 458 23.23 32.54 9.23
CA ALA A 458 23.10 31.75 10.46
C ALA A 458 22.27 32.53 11.50
N GLY A 459 21.40 31.86 12.24
CA GLY A 459 20.54 32.47 13.23
C GLY A 459 19.27 31.67 13.52
N LEU A 460 18.43 32.21 14.41
CA LEU A 460 17.16 31.64 14.82
C LEU A 460 16.04 32.23 13.95
N TYR A 461 15.26 31.36 13.32
CA TYR A 461 14.17 31.72 12.43
C TYR A 461 12.84 31.18 12.92
N LYS A 462 11.79 31.97 12.76
CA LYS A 462 10.39 31.59 13.00
C LYS A 462 9.64 31.65 11.67
N GLY A 463 8.70 30.75 11.52
CA GLY A 463 7.88 30.71 10.33
C GLY A 463 6.60 29.92 10.54
N LYS A 464 5.88 29.71 9.46
CA LYS A 464 4.70 28.84 9.44
C LYS A 464 4.56 28.12 8.10
N VAL A 465 3.99 26.93 8.15
CA VAL A 465 3.52 26.20 6.97
C VAL A 465 2.02 26.43 6.84
N VAL A 466 1.58 26.83 5.66
CA VAL A 466 0.18 27.13 5.33
C VAL A 466 -0.33 26.04 4.38
N TYR A 467 -1.19 25.19 4.87
CA TYR A 467 -1.83 24.12 4.10
C TYR A 467 -3.16 24.60 3.57
N ARG A 468 -3.40 24.46 2.26
CA ARG A 468 -4.68 24.78 1.61
C ARG A 468 -5.31 23.52 1.06
N PHE A 469 -6.59 23.34 1.30
CA PHE A 469 -7.34 22.18 0.88
C PHE A 469 -8.41 22.55 -0.16
N SER A 470 -8.83 21.57 -0.95
CA SER A 470 -9.83 21.75 -2.02
C SER A 470 -11.22 22.11 -1.50
N ASP A 471 -11.51 21.88 -0.22
CA ASP A 471 -12.73 22.32 0.46
C ASP A 471 -12.69 23.80 0.89
N GLY A 472 -11.63 24.52 0.54
CA GLY A 472 -11.40 25.93 0.90
C GLY A 472 -10.81 26.12 2.30
N SER A 473 -10.63 25.07 3.08
CA SER A 473 -10.05 25.19 4.43
C SER A 473 -8.54 25.46 4.37
N VAL A 474 -8.06 26.23 5.34
CA VAL A 474 -6.66 26.60 5.51
C VAL A 474 -6.22 26.24 6.92
N VAL A 475 -5.06 25.57 7.03
CA VAL A 475 -4.45 25.23 8.32
C VAL A 475 -3.04 25.79 8.35
N GLU A 476 -2.71 26.51 9.43
CA GLU A 476 -1.38 27.06 9.65
C GLU A 476 -0.67 26.31 10.79
N LYS A 477 0.58 25.94 10.56
CA LYS A 477 1.45 25.29 11.54
C LYS A 477 2.70 26.12 11.75
N PRO A 478 2.87 26.77 12.91
CA PRO A 478 4.07 27.54 13.21
C PRO A 478 5.26 26.61 13.45
N PHE A 479 6.47 27.11 13.14
CA PHE A 479 7.73 26.45 13.48
C PHE A 479 8.80 27.44 13.87
N GLU A 480 9.82 26.94 14.54
CA GLU A 480 11.04 27.66 14.86
C GLU A 480 12.24 26.76 14.58
N THR A 481 13.30 27.30 13.98
CA THR A 481 14.49 26.53 13.62
C THR A 481 15.74 27.37 13.74
N GLU A 482 16.84 26.76 14.17
CA GLU A 482 18.16 27.36 14.16
C GLU A 482 18.89 26.97 12.87
N VAL A 483 19.53 27.94 12.24
CA VAL A 483 20.33 27.77 11.03
C VAL A 483 21.78 27.95 11.36
N LYS A 484 22.60 26.97 11.06
CA LYS A 484 24.07 26.99 11.18
C LYS A 484 24.70 27.29 9.83
N GLU A 485 25.84 28.02 9.83
CA GLU A 485 26.58 28.31 8.63
C GLU A 485 27.04 27.04 7.94
N GLY A 486 26.92 26.98 6.61
CA GLY A 486 27.32 25.88 5.76
C GLY A 486 26.47 24.61 5.89
N LYS A 487 25.41 24.63 6.74
CA LYS A 487 24.59 23.45 6.98
C LYS A 487 23.11 23.69 6.64
N PRO A 488 22.40 22.64 6.15
CA PRO A 488 20.95 22.66 6.10
C PRO A 488 20.36 22.35 7.47
N SER A 489 19.22 22.97 7.79
CA SER A 489 18.31 22.54 8.84
C SER A 489 17.03 22.02 8.21
N LEU A 490 16.45 20.93 8.71
CA LEU A 490 15.21 20.34 8.20
C LEU A 490 14.08 20.52 9.23
N VAL A 491 13.06 21.25 8.81
CA VAL A 491 11.79 21.37 9.56
C VAL A 491 10.81 20.37 8.95
N VAL A 492 10.21 19.53 9.78
CA VAL A 492 9.14 18.60 9.37
C VAL A 492 7.83 19.07 9.96
N SER A 493 6.86 19.33 9.11
CA SER A 493 5.50 19.74 9.50
C SER A 493 4.48 18.79 8.88
N SER A 494 3.41 18.48 9.59
CA SER A 494 2.36 17.58 9.09
C SER A 494 0.96 18.13 9.32
N CYS A 495 0.11 18.03 8.29
CA CYS A 495 -1.31 18.30 8.35
C CYS A 495 -2.05 17.22 7.54
N ILE A 496 -2.23 16.07 8.17
CA ILE A 496 -2.94 14.92 7.60
C ILE A 496 -4.43 15.16 7.84
N LYS A 497 -5.17 15.64 6.82
CA LYS A 497 -6.58 16.07 6.93
C LYS A 497 -7.48 15.29 5.96
#